data_691ded39ae69c55176eaf383233ee4c2
#
_entry.id   691ded39ae69c55176eaf383233ee4c2
#
_cell.length_a   1.000
_cell.length_b   1.000
_cell.length_c   1.000
_cell.angle_alpha   90.00
_cell.angle_beta   90.00
_cell.angle_gamma   90.00
#
_symmetry.space_group_name_H-M   'P 1'
#
loop_
_entity.id
_entity.type
_entity.pdbx_description
1 polymer ?
#
loop_
_entity_poly.entity_id
_entity_poly.type
_entity_poly.pdbx_seq_one_letter_code
_entity_poly.pdbx_strand_id
1 'polypeptide(L)' 'MQNNLHPAPLVRKNFLGGISAMTEYRWWQRGFPRPKKVNGRNYYTTEQVEIEIPKWIENGGGADE' A
#
# COMPACT_ATOMS: atom_id res chain seq x y z
N MET A 1 -9.83 4.96 -18.13
CA MET A 1 -9.12 5.46 -16.95
C MET A 1 -7.73 4.85 -16.84
N GLN A 2 -6.74 5.67 -16.58
CA GLN A 2 -5.39 5.20 -16.49
C GLN A 2 -5.04 4.87 -15.05
N ASN A 3 -4.35 3.74 -14.87
CA ASN A 3 -3.78 3.39 -13.58
C ASN A 3 -2.32 3.83 -13.59
N ASN A 4 -2.03 4.88 -12.86
CA ASN A 4 -0.66 5.30 -12.69
C ASN A 4 0.00 4.44 -11.63
N LEU A 5 1.32 4.38 -11.70
CA LEU A 5 2.09 3.64 -10.72
C LEU A 5 2.65 4.63 -9.70
N HIS A 6 2.53 4.25 -8.44
CA HIS A 6 3.02 5.08 -7.33
C HIS A 6 4.11 4.32 -6.59
N PRO A 7 5.32 4.86 -6.50
CA PRO A 7 6.40 4.19 -5.78
C PRO A 7 5.98 3.87 -4.34
N ALA A 8 6.27 2.66 -3.90
CA ALA A 8 5.89 2.23 -2.56
C ALA A 8 6.38 3.18 -1.46
N PRO A 9 7.63 3.68 -1.50
CA PRO A 9 8.06 4.62 -0.46
C PRO A 9 7.20 5.88 -0.37
N LEU A 10 6.73 6.40 -1.52
CA LEU A 10 5.87 7.57 -1.52
C LEU A 10 4.49 7.25 -0.99
N VAL A 11 3.97 6.05 -1.30
CA VAL A 11 2.69 5.64 -0.78
C VAL A 11 2.75 5.51 0.74
N ARG A 12 3.82 4.92 1.26
CA ARG A 12 3.97 4.81 2.71
C ARG A 12 4.00 6.18 3.37
N LYS A 13 4.68 7.13 2.75
CA LYS A 13 4.83 8.45 3.33
C LYS A 13 3.56 9.29 3.23
N ASN A 14 2.91 9.24 2.08
CA ASN A 14 1.81 10.17 1.79
C ASN A 14 0.43 9.60 2.07
N PHE A 15 0.27 8.29 2.05
CA PHE A 15 -1.06 7.67 2.18
C PHE A 15 -1.18 6.75 3.38
N LEU A 16 -0.07 6.29 3.91
CA LEU A 16 -0.08 5.32 5.01
C LEU A 16 0.48 5.90 6.30
N GLY A 17 0.63 7.21 6.37
CA GLY A 17 1.06 7.86 7.59
C GLY A 17 2.53 7.73 7.90
N GLY A 18 3.35 7.35 6.91
CA GLY A 18 4.78 7.26 7.11
C GLY A 18 5.26 5.97 7.75
N ILE A 19 4.51 4.89 7.56
CA ILE A 19 4.92 3.61 8.14
C ILE A 19 6.24 3.14 7.53
N SER A 20 6.93 2.28 8.28
CA SER A 20 8.20 1.71 7.80
C SER A 20 7.94 0.59 6.80
N ALA A 21 8.99 0.22 6.07
CA ALA A 21 8.89 -0.91 5.15
C ALA A 21 8.59 -2.20 5.89
N MET A 22 9.08 -2.33 7.12
CA MET A 22 8.80 -3.52 7.92
C MET A 22 7.33 -3.60 8.28
N THR A 23 6.72 -2.48 8.65
CA THR A 23 5.28 -2.44 8.96
C THR A 23 4.48 -2.78 7.71
N GLU A 24 4.86 -2.24 6.57
CA GLU A 24 4.20 -2.55 5.31
C GLU A 24 4.25 -4.04 5.02
N TYR A 25 5.40 -4.66 5.23
CA TYR A 25 5.57 -6.09 4.99
C TYR A 25 4.63 -6.90 5.89
N ARG A 26 4.50 -6.52 7.15
CA ARG A 26 3.58 -7.19 8.08
C ARG A 26 2.15 -7.06 7.61
N TRP A 27 1.79 -5.88 7.09
CA TRP A 27 0.44 -5.66 6.59
C TRP A 27 0.14 -6.53 5.38
N TRP A 28 1.13 -6.75 4.51
CA TRP A 28 0.93 -7.66 3.38
C TRP A 28 0.52 -9.05 3.86
N GLN A 29 1.11 -9.50 4.93
CA GLN A 29 0.79 -10.82 5.47
C GLN A 29 -0.61 -10.85 6.08
N ARG A 30 -1.21 -9.71 6.31
CA ARG A 30 -2.55 -9.60 6.87
C ARG A 30 -3.61 -9.29 5.83
N GLY A 31 -3.25 -9.33 4.54
CA GLY A 31 -4.20 -9.10 3.46
C GLY A 31 -4.13 -7.74 2.82
N PHE A 32 -3.15 -6.91 3.20
CA PHE A 32 -2.98 -5.61 2.57
C PHE A 32 -2.66 -5.80 1.08
N PRO A 33 -3.17 -4.93 0.19
CA PRO A 33 -2.88 -5.04 -1.23
C PRO A 33 -1.38 -5.01 -1.49
N ARG A 34 -0.91 -5.94 -2.31
CA ARG A 34 0.51 -6.02 -2.61
C ARG A 34 0.84 -5.18 -3.83
N PRO A 35 2.00 -4.52 -3.83
CA PRO A 35 2.41 -3.71 -4.97
C PRO A 35 2.85 -4.59 -6.14
N LYS A 36 2.94 -3.97 -7.30
CA LYS A 36 3.52 -4.60 -8.47
C LYS A 36 5.01 -4.32 -8.50
N LYS A 37 5.79 -5.31 -8.92
CA LYS A 37 7.22 -5.14 -9.02
C LYS A 37 7.59 -4.79 -10.46
N VAL A 38 8.27 -3.67 -10.63
CA VAL A 38 8.74 -3.21 -11.93
C VAL A 38 10.22 -2.86 -11.78
N ASN A 39 11.06 -3.54 -12.54
CA ASN A 39 12.52 -3.31 -12.49
C ASN A 39 13.07 -3.39 -11.06
N GLY A 40 12.58 -4.37 -10.30
CA GLY A 40 13.05 -4.57 -8.93
C GLY A 40 12.49 -3.61 -7.90
N ARG A 41 11.60 -2.72 -8.30
CA ARG A 41 11.01 -1.74 -7.38
C ARG A 41 9.51 -1.99 -7.26
N ASN A 42 8.97 -1.68 -6.11
CA ASN A 42 7.55 -1.88 -5.84
C ASN A 42 6.76 -0.63 -6.16
N TYR A 43 5.61 -0.82 -6.82
CA TYR A 43 4.71 0.27 -7.17
C TYR A 43 3.28 -0.14 -6.89
N TYR A 44 2.50 0.78 -6.33
CA TYR A 44 1.07 0.60 -6.17
C TYR A 44 0.35 1.30 -7.31
N THR A 45 -0.75 0.70 -7.78
CA THR A 45 -1.56 1.35 -8.81
C THR A 45 -2.47 2.38 -8.17
N THR A 46 -2.99 3.30 -9.00
CA THR A 46 -3.94 4.29 -8.51
C THR A 46 -5.16 3.61 -7.89
N GLU A 47 -5.65 2.55 -8.51
CA GLU A 47 -6.80 1.82 -7.97
C GLU A 47 -6.49 1.26 -6.59
N GLN A 48 -5.30 0.70 -6.41
CA GLN A 48 -4.92 0.19 -5.09
C GLN A 48 -4.90 1.30 -4.05
N VAL A 49 -4.32 2.44 -4.41
CA VAL A 49 -4.18 3.54 -3.47
C VAL A 49 -5.53 4.16 -3.12
N GLU A 50 -6.41 4.30 -4.09
CA GLU A 50 -7.66 5.02 -3.89
C GLU A 50 -8.82 4.14 -3.43
N ILE A 51 -8.76 2.85 -3.74
CA ILE A 51 -9.88 1.96 -3.45
C ILE A 51 -9.49 0.85 -2.50
N GLU A 52 -8.47 0.07 -2.84
CA GLU A 52 -8.15 -1.13 -2.08
C GLU A 52 -7.54 -0.84 -0.72
N ILE A 53 -6.64 0.12 -0.66
CA ILE A 53 -5.99 0.47 0.61
C ILE A 53 -6.98 1.08 1.59
N PRO A 54 -7.80 2.09 1.20
CA PRO A 54 -8.80 2.61 2.13
C PRO A 54 -9.78 1.54 2.60
N LYS A 55 -10.19 0.64 1.70
CA LYS A 55 -11.11 -0.42 2.06
C LYS A 55 -10.49 -1.36 3.09
N TRP A 56 -9.23 -1.71 2.91
CA TRP A 56 -8.54 -2.59 3.85
C TRP A 56 -8.44 -1.94 5.23
N ILE A 57 -8.15 -0.64 5.26
CA ILE A 57 -8.04 0.09 6.52
C ILE A 57 -9.41 0.19 7.20
N GLU A 58 -10.47 0.46 6.43
CA GLU A 58 -11.82 0.54 7.00
C GLU A 58 -12.28 -0.77 7.61
N ASN A 59 -11.75 -1.88 7.11
CA ASN A 59 -12.11 -3.19 7.65
C ASN A 59 -11.26 -3.57 8.85
N GLY A 60 -10.59 -2.59 9.45
CA GLY A 60 -9.80 -2.83 10.65
C GLY A 60 -8.37 -3.23 10.39
N GLY A 61 -7.93 -3.24 9.14
CA GLY A 61 -6.56 -3.56 8.82
C GLY A 61 -5.62 -2.53 9.42
N GLY A 62 -4.50 -2.98 9.98
CA GLY A 62 -3.53 -2.08 10.56
C GLY A 62 -3.92 -1.51 11.92
N ALA A 63 -5.04 -1.93 12.47
CA ALA A 63 -5.51 -1.36 13.73
C ALA A 63 -4.58 -1.67 14.90
N ASP A 64 -3.81 -2.72 14.79
CA ASP A 64 -2.92 -3.15 15.87
C ASP A 64 -1.50 -2.62 15.70
N GLU A 65 -1.26 -1.79 14.73
CA GLU A 65 0.10 -1.29 14.45
C GLU A 65 0.37 0.11 15.03
#